data_c3ae0b98cc7688c98309060b7095e172
#
_entry.id   c3ae0b98cc7688c98309060b7095e172
#
_cell.length_a   1.000
_cell.length_b   1.000
_cell.length_c   1.000
_cell.angle_alpha   90.00
_cell.angle_beta   90.00
_cell.angle_gamma   90.00
#
_symmetry.space_group_name_H-M   'P 1'
#
loop_
_entity.id
_entity.type
_entity.pdbx_description
1 polymer ?
#
loop_
_entity_poly.entity_id
_entity_poly.type
_entity_poly.pdbx_seq_one_letter_code
_entity_poly.pdbx_strand_id
1 'polypeptide(L)'
;MNERILIVEDEAITALDLKYSLEELGYEVVDTVDTGQDAIDTANETVPDVVLMDIKLKGDMEGIEAAAVISKSNIPIIYLTANTDTDTFEKSNVGGVYGFVSKPYDITKLDETLKATLEKAKKEK
;
A
#
# COMPACT_ATOMS: atom_id res chain seq x y z
N MET A 1 -16.49 0.32 -10.90
CA MET A 1 -16.63 0.94 -9.58
C MET A 1 -15.26 1.38 -9.08
N ASN A 2 -15.24 2.43 -8.29
CA ASN A 2 -13.97 2.99 -7.85
C ASN A 2 -13.43 2.21 -6.66
N GLU A 3 -12.37 1.48 -6.87
CA GLU A 3 -11.66 0.81 -5.78
C GLU A 3 -11.06 1.87 -4.84
N ARG A 4 -11.09 1.58 -3.55
CA ARG A 4 -10.67 2.51 -2.50
C ARG A 4 -9.25 2.18 -2.05
N ILE A 5 -8.39 3.18 -2.09
CA ILE A 5 -6.95 3.01 -1.84
C ILE A 5 -6.53 3.89 -0.66
N LEU A 6 -5.80 3.30 0.28
CA LEU A 6 -5.09 4.03 1.33
C LEU A 6 -3.62 4.13 0.93
N ILE A 7 -3.05 5.33 0.95
CA ILE A 7 -1.64 5.56 0.66
C ILE A 7 -0.90 5.81 1.96
N VAL A 8 0.18 5.05 2.19
CA VAL A 8 1.04 5.21 3.36
C VAL A 8 2.44 5.56 2.86
N GLU A 9 2.80 6.84 2.94
CA GLU A 9 4.04 7.38 2.40
C GLU A 9 4.48 8.58 3.23
N ASP A 10 5.71 8.59 3.71
CA ASP A 10 6.20 9.65 4.58
C ASP A 10 6.67 10.90 3.82
N GLU A 11 6.87 10.82 2.52
CA GLU A 11 7.19 12.00 1.72
C GLU A 11 5.90 12.62 1.16
N ALA A 12 5.58 13.82 1.64
CA ALA A 12 4.32 14.49 1.31
C ALA A 12 4.14 14.70 -0.20
N ILE A 13 5.21 15.07 -0.90
CA ILE A 13 5.14 15.32 -2.34
C ILE A 13 4.88 14.03 -3.10
N THR A 14 5.54 12.94 -2.74
CA THR A 14 5.33 11.64 -3.36
C THR A 14 3.91 11.15 -3.11
N ALA A 15 3.40 11.29 -1.89
CA ALA A 15 2.03 10.90 -1.54
C ALA A 15 1.00 11.68 -2.36
N LEU A 16 1.21 12.97 -2.53
CA LEU A 16 0.30 13.82 -3.29
C LEU A 16 0.30 13.45 -4.77
N ASP A 17 1.48 13.20 -5.34
CA ASP A 17 1.62 12.78 -6.73
C ASP A 17 0.91 11.45 -6.99
N LEU A 18 1.10 10.48 -6.10
CA LEU A 18 0.40 9.19 -6.17
C LEU A 18 -1.11 9.38 -6.12
N LYS A 19 -1.58 10.22 -5.20
CA LYS A 19 -3.00 10.48 -5.05
C LYS A 19 -3.61 11.00 -6.35
N TYR A 20 -3.00 12.03 -6.94
CA TYR A 20 -3.52 12.61 -8.17
C TYR A 20 -3.47 11.61 -9.33
N SER A 21 -2.38 10.87 -9.46
CA SER A 21 -2.24 9.89 -10.54
C SER A 21 -3.29 8.79 -10.43
N LEU A 22 -3.55 8.30 -9.23
CA LEU A 22 -4.53 7.25 -9.01
C LEU A 22 -5.96 7.76 -9.23
N GLU A 23 -6.25 8.98 -8.80
CA GLU A 23 -7.57 9.58 -9.04
C GLU A 23 -7.84 9.77 -10.52
N GLU A 24 -6.83 10.14 -11.30
CA GLU A 24 -6.96 10.23 -12.76
C GLU A 24 -7.28 8.88 -13.40
N LEU A 25 -6.82 7.79 -12.81
CA LEU A 25 -7.12 6.44 -13.30
C LEU A 25 -8.50 5.93 -12.85
N GLY A 26 -9.20 6.69 -12.04
CA GLY A 26 -10.54 6.33 -11.58
C GLY A 26 -10.60 5.67 -10.21
N TYR A 27 -9.49 5.58 -9.49
CA TYR A 27 -9.48 5.07 -8.12
C TYR A 27 -9.91 6.15 -7.14
N GLU A 28 -10.42 5.73 -5.99
CA GLU A 28 -10.73 6.65 -4.88
C GLU A 28 -9.62 6.52 -3.83
N VAL A 29 -8.91 7.61 -3.54
CA VAL A 29 -7.91 7.61 -2.48
C VAL A 29 -8.60 8.06 -1.19
N VAL A 30 -8.74 7.15 -0.23
CA VAL A 30 -9.50 7.44 1.00
C VAL A 30 -8.73 8.32 1.97
N ASP A 31 -7.39 8.20 1.97
CA ASP A 31 -6.53 9.05 2.79
C ASP A 31 -5.07 8.84 2.39
N THR A 32 -4.22 9.75 2.83
CA THR A 32 -2.77 9.58 2.76
C THR A 32 -2.24 9.81 4.18
N VAL A 33 -1.46 8.86 4.69
CA VAL A 33 -0.89 8.92 6.03
C VAL A 33 0.62 8.69 5.97
N ASP A 34 1.34 9.04 7.00
CA ASP A 34 2.80 9.02 6.98
C ASP A 34 3.46 8.14 8.05
N THR A 35 2.68 7.51 8.90
CA THR A 35 3.22 6.59 9.93
C THR A 35 2.50 5.25 9.91
N GLY A 36 3.18 4.22 10.44
CA GLY A 36 2.58 2.90 10.55
C GLY A 36 1.35 2.86 11.44
N GLN A 37 1.38 3.61 12.56
CA GLN A 37 0.23 3.65 13.46
C GLN A 37 -0.98 4.31 12.81
N ASP A 38 -0.78 5.42 12.11
CA ASP A 38 -1.87 6.08 11.39
C ASP A 38 -2.42 5.19 10.28
N ALA A 39 -1.55 4.41 9.64
CA ALA A 39 -1.98 3.46 8.62
C ALA A 39 -2.91 2.40 9.20
N ILE A 40 -2.57 1.84 10.35
CA ILE A 40 -3.40 0.85 11.03
C ILE A 40 -4.76 1.45 11.41
N ASP A 41 -4.74 2.62 12.04
CA ASP A 41 -5.96 3.28 12.49
C ASP A 41 -6.87 3.64 11.32
N THR A 42 -6.30 4.21 10.26
CA THR A 42 -7.07 4.61 9.08
C THR A 42 -7.61 3.40 8.32
N ALA A 43 -6.83 2.33 8.22
CA ALA A 43 -7.29 1.10 7.58
C ALA A 43 -8.48 0.50 8.34
N ASN A 44 -8.46 0.55 9.66
CA ASN A 44 -9.58 0.06 10.47
C ASN A 44 -10.82 0.92 10.31
N GLU A 45 -10.67 2.23 10.17
CA GLU A 45 -11.80 3.15 10.00
C GLU A 45 -12.41 3.09 8.61
N THR A 46 -11.57 3.07 7.57
CA THR A 46 -12.02 3.23 6.18
C THR A 46 -12.22 1.91 5.45
N VAL A 47 -11.58 0.85 5.92
CA VAL A 47 -11.60 -0.48 5.29
C VAL A 47 -11.36 -0.38 3.78
N PRO A 48 -10.17 0.06 3.36
CA PRO A 48 -9.89 0.23 1.93
C PRO A 48 -9.82 -1.10 1.22
N ASP A 49 -9.93 -1.07 -0.11
CA ASP A 49 -9.78 -2.26 -0.93
C ASP A 49 -8.33 -2.71 -1.06
N VAL A 50 -7.39 -1.77 -0.94
CA VAL A 50 -5.96 -2.05 -1.00
C VAL A 50 -5.21 -0.91 -0.31
N VAL A 51 -4.03 -1.25 0.27
CA VAL A 51 -3.13 -0.27 0.89
C VAL A 51 -1.84 -0.23 0.08
N LEU A 52 -1.42 0.98 -0.32
CA LEU A 52 -0.09 1.21 -0.87
C LEU A 52 0.80 1.60 0.30
N MET A 53 1.77 0.76 0.62
CA MET A 53 2.57 0.87 1.84
C MET A 53 4.05 1.04 1.54
N ASP A 54 4.60 2.21 1.89
CA ASP A 54 6.05 2.38 1.88
C ASP A 54 6.65 1.50 2.98
N ILE A 55 7.72 0.81 2.67
CA ILE A 55 8.38 -0.05 3.65
C ILE A 55 9.06 0.77 4.73
N LYS A 56 9.67 1.90 4.34
CA LYS A 56 10.37 2.78 5.30
C LYS A 56 9.51 3.99 5.63
N LEU A 57 9.07 4.04 6.86
CA LEU A 57 8.17 5.11 7.33
C LEU A 57 8.79 5.86 8.51
N LYS A 58 8.27 7.05 8.76
CA LYS A 58 8.60 7.83 9.96
C LYS A 58 8.03 7.15 11.20
N GLY A 59 8.69 7.35 12.33
CA GLY A 59 8.24 6.82 13.62
C GLY A 59 8.90 5.48 13.93
N ASP A 60 8.40 4.83 14.96
CA ASP A 60 8.99 3.60 15.49
C ASP A 60 8.58 2.34 14.73
N MET A 61 7.50 2.42 13.96
CA MET A 61 6.95 1.25 13.26
C MET A 61 7.29 1.32 11.78
N GLU A 62 7.91 0.28 11.25
CA GLU A 62 8.18 0.17 9.82
C GLU A 62 6.93 -0.26 9.06
N GLY A 63 6.92 0.00 7.74
CA GLY A 63 5.79 -0.37 6.88
C GLY A 63 5.44 -1.84 6.93
N ILE A 64 6.44 -2.72 6.99
CA ILE A 64 6.21 -4.16 7.07
C ILE A 64 5.47 -4.54 8.34
N GLU A 65 5.81 -3.92 9.47
CA GLU A 65 5.11 -4.18 10.73
C GLU A 65 3.66 -3.73 10.67
N ALA A 66 3.41 -2.53 10.13
CA ALA A 66 2.05 -2.03 9.96
C ALA A 66 1.25 -2.93 9.01
N ALA A 67 1.87 -3.35 7.92
CA ALA A 67 1.23 -4.23 6.94
C ALA A 67 0.85 -5.58 7.55
N ALA A 68 1.69 -6.13 8.42
CA ALA A 68 1.39 -7.39 9.10
C ALA A 68 0.11 -7.27 9.95
N VAL A 69 -0.08 -6.13 10.61
CA VAL A 69 -1.29 -5.88 11.39
C VAL A 69 -2.52 -5.70 10.47
N ILE A 70 -2.38 -4.88 9.44
CA ILE A 70 -3.47 -4.58 8.51
C ILE A 70 -3.92 -5.84 7.75
N SER A 71 -2.98 -6.69 7.35
CA SER A 71 -3.29 -7.89 6.58
C SER A 71 -4.15 -8.88 7.35
N LYS A 72 -4.17 -8.81 8.68
CA LYS A 72 -5.06 -9.65 9.50
C LYS A 72 -6.54 -9.36 9.24
N SER A 73 -6.86 -8.19 8.71
CA SER A 73 -8.22 -7.81 8.32
C SER A 73 -8.54 -8.19 6.87
N ASN A 74 -7.69 -8.98 6.22
CA ASN A 74 -7.83 -9.41 4.82
C ASN A 74 -7.78 -8.26 3.82
N ILE A 75 -7.06 -7.19 4.15
CA ILE A 75 -6.86 -6.07 3.24
C ILE A 75 -5.54 -6.32 2.48
N PRO A 76 -5.58 -6.36 1.15
CA PRO A 76 -4.36 -6.58 0.37
C PRO A 76 -3.41 -5.38 0.46
N ILE A 77 -2.12 -5.67 0.40
CA ILE A 77 -1.06 -4.67 0.55
C ILE A 77 -0.20 -4.65 -0.71
N ILE A 78 0.10 -3.46 -1.22
CA ILE A 78 1.12 -3.29 -2.26
C ILE A 78 2.26 -2.50 -1.63
N TYR A 79 3.45 -3.10 -1.59
CA TYR A 79 4.62 -2.47 -1.02
C TYR A 79 5.30 -1.56 -2.03
N LEU A 80 5.65 -0.36 -1.58
CA LEU A 80 6.43 0.60 -2.36
C LEU A 80 7.87 0.48 -1.88
N THR A 81 8.76 0.01 -2.75
CA THR A 81 10.12 -0.36 -2.32
C THR A 81 11.19 0.36 -3.12
N ALA A 82 12.30 0.73 -2.46
CA ALA A 82 13.57 0.97 -3.14
C ALA A 82 14.25 -0.38 -3.35
N ASN A 83 15.21 -0.45 -4.27
CA ASN A 83 15.89 -1.72 -4.59
C ASN A 83 16.53 -2.38 -3.38
N THR A 84 16.94 -1.59 -2.38
CA THR A 84 17.61 -2.09 -1.18
C THR A 84 16.65 -2.68 -0.14
N ASP A 85 15.34 -2.49 -0.32
CA ASP A 85 14.34 -2.93 0.67
C ASP A 85 13.88 -4.37 0.47
N THR A 86 14.20 -4.97 -0.67
CA THR A 86 13.76 -6.33 -1.02
C THR A 86 14.23 -7.37 0.00
N ASP A 87 15.48 -7.27 0.45
CA ASP A 87 16.02 -8.20 1.45
C ASP A 87 15.25 -8.13 2.76
N THR A 88 14.88 -6.93 3.19
CA THR A 88 14.11 -6.73 4.42
C THR A 88 12.75 -7.41 4.31
N PHE A 89 12.11 -7.28 3.17
CA PHE A 89 10.82 -7.91 2.92
C PHE A 89 10.92 -9.44 2.97
N GLU A 90 11.89 -10.01 2.28
CA GLU A 90 12.05 -11.47 2.21
C GLU A 90 12.25 -12.08 3.60
N LYS A 91 12.88 -11.36 4.50
CA LYS A 91 13.15 -11.83 5.88
C LYS A 91 11.94 -11.72 6.79
N SER A 92 10.96 -10.89 6.45
CA SER A 92 9.84 -10.60 7.36
C SER A 92 8.70 -11.61 7.28
N ASN A 93 8.62 -12.39 6.21
CA ASN A 93 7.63 -13.44 6.03
C ASN A 93 6.18 -12.95 6.28
N VAL A 94 5.81 -11.90 5.57
CA VAL A 94 4.47 -11.31 5.69
C VAL A 94 3.46 -12.17 4.94
N GLY A 95 2.36 -12.54 5.59
CA GLY A 95 1.27 -13.30 4.97
C GLY A 95 0.27 -12.41 4.25
N GLY A 96 -0.74 -13.04 3.64
CA GLY A 96 -1.84 -12.35 2.97
C GLY A 96 -1.57 -12.07 1.50
N VAL A 97 -2.48 -11.31 0.88
CA VAL A 97 -2.36 -10.91 -0.52
C VAL A 97 -1.50 -9.65 -0.61
N TYR A 98 -0.48 -9.69 -1.44
CA TYR A 98 0.42 -8.55 -1.58
C TYR A 98 1.03 -8.47 -2.97
N GLY A 99 1.56 -7.28 -3.28
CA GLY A 99 2.32 -7.01 -4.50
C GLY A 99 3.45 -6.03 -4.21
N PHE A 100 4.25 -5.74 -5.23
CA PHE A 100 5.39 -4.82 -5.12
C PHE A 100 5.40 -3.82 -6.26
N VAL A 101 5.79 -2.59 -5.96
CA VAL A 101 6.14 -1.59 -6.97
C VAL A 101 7.44 -0.93 -6.55
N SER A 102 8.42 -0.92 -7.45
CA SER A 102 9.73 -0.32 -7.19
C SER A 102 9.70 1.19 -7.42
N LYS A 103 10.45 1.91 -6.61
CA LYS A 103 10.67 3.35 -6.81
C LYS A 103 11.81 3.57 -7.82
N PRO A 104 11.74 4.59 -8.68
CA PRO A 104 10.62 5.51 -8.88
C PRO A 104 9.45 4.83 -9.57
N TYR A 105 8.23 5.34 -9.33
CA TYR A 105 7.01 4.67 -9.83
C TYR A 105 6.78 4.94 -11.31
N ASP A 106 6.45 3.88 -12.06
CA ASP A 106 5.84 3.98 -13.36
C ASP A 106 4.35 3.78 -13.14
N ILE A 107 3.53 4.77 -13.50
CA ILE A 107 2.09 4.73 -13.20
C ILE A 107 1.41 3.55 -13.92
N THR A 108 1.87 3.19 -15.10
CA THR A 108 1.34 2.03 -15.83
C THR A 108 1.58 0.75 -15.06
N LYS A 109 2.81 0.59 -14.54
CA LYS A 109 3.17 -0.59 -13.77
C LYS A 109 2.43 -0.66 -12.44
N LEU A 110 2.24 0.49 -11.80
CA LEU A 110 1.46 0.59 -10.58
C LEU A 110 0.01 0.17 -10.83
N ASP A 111 -0.60 0.66 -11.91
CA ASP A 111 -1.97 0.31 -12.27
C ASP A 111 -2.10 -1.19 -12.54
N GLU A 112 -1.16 -1.78 -13.27
CA GLU A 112 -1.16 -3.22 -13.52
C GLU A 112 -1.06 -4.03 -12.23
N THR A 113 -0.18 -3.61 -11.32
CA THR A 113 -0.02 -4.27 -10.03
C THR A 113 -1.28 -4.14 -9.17
N LEU A 114 -1.92 -2.98 -9.17
CA LEU A 114 -3.18 -2.76 -8.48
C LEU A 114 -4.26 -3.71 -8.98
N LYS A 115 -4.44 -3.80 -10.28
CA LYS A 115 -5.44 -4.68 -10.88
C LYS A 115 -5.18 -6.14 -10.56
N ALA A 116 -3.94 -6.58 -10.68
CA ALA A 116 -3.56 -7.97 -10.37
C ALA A 116 -3.79 -8.30 -8.89
N THR A 117 -3.40 -7.40 -8.00
CA THR A 117 -3.54 -7.60 -6.56
C THR A 117 -5.00 -7.64 -6.14
N LEU A 118 -5.82 -6.73 -6.67
CA LEU A 118 -7.24 -6.68 -6.37
C LEU A 118 -7.96 -7.93 -6.88
N GLU A 119 -7.61 -8.41 -8.06
CA GLU A 119 -8.19 -9.62 -8.59
C GLU A 119 -7.81 -10.85 -7.78
N LYS A 120 -6.55 -10.94 -7.37
CA LYS A 120 -6.08 -12.02 -6.50
C LYS A 120 -6.80 -12.02 -5.16
N ALA A 121 -7.04 -10.84 -4.59
CA ALA A 121 -7.77 -10.70 -3.33
C ALA A 121 -9.22 -11.21 -3.47
N LYS A 122 -9.86 -10.96 -4.59
CA LYS A 122 -11.22 -11.46 -4.84
C LYS A 122 -11.28 -12.98 -4.89
N LYS A 123 -10.25 -13.61 -5.46
CA LYS A 123 -10.20 -15.07 -5.57
C LYS A 123 -9.93 -15.75 -4.23
N GLU A 124 -9.30 -15.05 -3.30
CA GLU A 124 -8.95 -15.59 -1.99
C GLU A 124 -10.06 -15.46 -0.95
N LYS A 125 -11.14 -14.77 -1.30
CA LYS A 125 -12.28 -14.61 -0.39
C LYS A 125 -13.29 -15.77 -0.50
#